data_75011f5fdc6bcd3fe4dcc4a1fa1282bd
#
_entry.id   75011f5fdc6bcd3fe4dcc4a1fa1282bd
#
_cell.length_a   1.000
_cell.length_b   1.000
_cell.length_c   1.000
_cell.angle_alpha   90.00
_cell.angle_beta   90.00
_cell.angle_gamma   90.00
#
_symmetry.space_group_name_H-M   'P 1'
#
loop_
_entity.id
_entity.type
_entity.pdbx_description
1 polymer ?
#
loop_
_entity_poly.entity_id
_entity_poly.type
_entity_poly.pdbx_seq_one_letter_code
_entity_poly.pdbx_strand_id
1 'polypeptide(L)'
;MRLLTERGPHLGLSVTVIPEVSVEGRDVNSTRIRELLATGEVEEAGALLGRAFRARGTVTRGQQRGRTIGFPTANLAPETEILPGPGVYFGHLVRLGSGPNPTREELPVVTNVGYRPTFRDGRDLVAEAHVIDFSGDLYGAEVDLSFEGRLRGEERFASVEALQAQIARDVEAARGRLAE
;
A
#
# COMPACT_ATOMS: atom_id res chain seq x y z
N MET A 1 10.68 27.09 -12.51
CA MET A 1 9.44 27.86 -12.76
C MET A 1 9.73 29.10 -13.63
N ARG A 2 10.54 30.05 -13.17
CA ARG A 2 10.80 31.33 -13.85
C ARG A 2 11.16 31.18 -15.35
N LEU A 3 11.99 30.22 -15.73
CA LEU A 3 12.37 29.99 -17.14
C LEU A 3 11.18 29.63 -18.03
N LEU A 4 10.24 28.80 -17.53
CA LEU A 4 9.06 28.40 -18.30
C LEU A 4 8.07 29.54 -18.45
N THR A 5 7.85 30.34 -17.41
CA THR A 5 6.95 31.51 -17.47
C THR A 5 7.48 32.62 -18.36
N GLU A 6 8.82 32.83 -18.40
CA GLU A 6 9.44 33.86 -19.24
C GLU A 6 9.56 33.43 -20.71
N ARG A 7 9.97 32.19 -20.99
CA ARG A 7 10.24 31.71 -22.37
C ARG A 7 9.11 30.95 -23.03
N GLY A 8 8.20 30.37 -22.23
CA GLY A 8 7.09 29.58 -22.76
C GLY A 8 6.25 30.33 -23.81
N PRO A 9 5.79 31.55 -23.52
CA PRO A 9 5.00 32.32 -24.49
C PRO A 9 5.71 32.58 -25.84
N HIS A 10 7.03 32.78 -25.83
CA HIS A 10 7.82 32.95 -27.05
C HIS A 10 7.94 31.67 -27.90
N LEU A 11 7.66 30.51 -27.28
CA LEU A 11 7.63 29.20 -27.93
C LEU A 11 6.19 28.74 -28.24
N GLY A 12 5.19 29.61 -28.08
CA GLY A 12 3.79 29.28 -28.31
C GLY A 12 3.19 28.41 -27.19
N LEU A 13 3.83 28.30 -26.01
CA LEU A 13 3.33 27.53 -24.88
C LEU A 13 2.57 28.43 -23.91
N SER A 14 1.37 27.99 -23.49
CA SER A 14 0.64 28.59 -22.37
C SER A 14 1.18 27.98 -21.07
N VAL A 15 1.64 28.81 -20.14
CA VAL A 15 2.18 28.37 -18.85
C VAL A 15 1.27 28.88 -17.73
N THR A 16 0.62 27.96 -17.04
CA THR A 16 -0.16 28.26 -15.84
C THR A 16 0.60 27.73 -14.62
N VAL A 17 0.90 28.61 -13.67
CA VAL A 17 1.51 28.23 -12.38
C VAL A 17 0.40 27.90 -11.41
N ILE A 18 0.37 26.65 -10.95
CA ILE A 18 -0.55 26.25 -9.88
C ILE A 18 0.13 26.63 -8.55
N PRO A 19 -0.57 27.35 -7.65
CA PRO A 19 -0.03 27.71 -6.34
C PRO A 19 0.24 26.44 -5.51
N GLU A 20 1.16 26.55 -4.55
CA GLU A 20 1.42 25.50 -3.58
C GLU A 20 0.15 25.26 -2.75
N VAL A 21 -0.14 23.97 -2.54
CA VAL A 21 -1.27 23.53 -1.71
C VAL A 21 -0.72 23.14 -0.35
N SER A 22 -1.37 23.59 0.71
CA SER A 22 -1.08 23.17 2.07
C SER A 22 -2.33 22.58 2.73
N VAL A 23 -2.13 21.52 3.52
CA VAL A 23 -3.16 20.90 4.34
C VAL A 23 -2.72 21.02 5.80
N GLU A 24 -3.55 21.64 6.63
CA GLU A 24 -3.25 21.90 8.05
C GLU A 24 -1.89 22.62 8.27
N GLY A 25 -1.53 23.55 7.38
CA GLY A 25 -0.26 24.29 7.44
C GLY A 25 0.96 23.50 7.00
N ARG A 26 0.79 22.33 6.38
CA ARG A 26 1.86 21.48 5.85
C ARG A 26 1.81 21.51 4.33
N ASP A 27 2.95 21.75 3.68
CA ASP A 27 3.05 21.80 2.23
C ASP A 27 2.83 20.39 1.63
N VAL A 28 1.93 20.32 0.66
CA VAL A 28 1.66 19.10 -0.11
C VAL A 28 2.66 19.02 -1.26
N ASN A 29 3.65 18.15 -1.14
CA ASN A 29 4.58 17.88 -2.20
C ASN A 29 4.98 16.39 -2.24
N SER A 30 5.41 15.92 -3.40
CA SER A 30 5.73 14.51 -3.62
C SER A 30 6.94 14.03 -2.83
N THR A 31 7.89 14.89 -2.49
CA THR A 31 9.06 14.53 -1.66
C THR A 31 8.59 14.18 -0.26
N ARG A 32 7.80 15.05 0.36
CA ARG A 32 7.26 14.83 1.71
C ARG A 32 6.40 13.57 1.78
N ILE A 33 5.53 13.36 0.78
CA ILE A 33 4.69 12.15 0.73
C ILE A 33 5.55 10.88 0.64
N ARG A 34 6.61 10.87 -0.19
CA ARG A 34 7.53 9.71 -0.27
C ARG A 34 8.28 9.46 1.03
N GLU A 35 8.71 10.50 1.73
CA GLU A 35 9.37 10.38 3.05
C GLU A 35 8.44 9.74 4.07
N LEU A 36 7.18 10.21 4.16
CA LEU A 36 6.17 9.65 5.04
C LEU A 36 5.87 8.18 4.72
N LEU A 37 5.73 7.85 3.44
CA LEU A 37 5.54 6.45 3.04
C LEU A 37 6.75 5.60 3.41
N ALA A 38 7.97 6.08 3.18
CA ALA A 38 9.20 5.33 3.49
C ALA A 38 9.37 5.04 4.99
N THR A 39 8.83 5.91 5.86
CA THR A 39 8.82 5.70 7.32
C THR A 39 7.58 4.93 7.81
N GLY A 40 6.60 4.70 6.92
CA GLY A 40 5.36 3.98 7.23
C GLY A 40 4.27 4.86 7.85
N GLU A 41 4.40 6.17 7.77
CA GLU A 41 3.42 7.18 8.22
C GLU A 41 2.30 7.34 7.18
N VAL A 42 1.57 6.25 6.93
CA VAL A 42 0.60 6.18 5.83
C VAL A 42 -0.63 7.05 6.07
N GLU A 43 -1.04 7.25 7.33
CA GLU A 43 -2.13 8.14 7.71
C GLU A 43 -1.79 9.60 7.37
N GLU A 44 -0.59 10.08 7.74
CA GLU A 44 -0.14 11.43 7.37
C GLU A 44 -0.01 11.58 5.85
N ALA A 45 0.58 10.60 5.17
CA ALA A 45 0.66 10.59 3.71
C ALA A 45 -0.74 10.66 3.08
N GLY A 46 -1.71 9.92 3.63
CA GLY A 46 -3.10 9.92 3.20
C GLY A 46 -3.77 11.28 3.37
N ALA A 47 -3.55 11.96 4.51
CA ALA A 47 -4.04 13.31 4.75
C ALA A 47 -3.54 14.31 3.69
N LEU A 48 -2.23 14.25 3.35
CA LEU A 48 -1.67 15.11 2.30
C LEU A 48 -2.16 14.72 0.89
N LEU A 49 -2.42 13.44 0.63
CA LEU A 49 -2.96 12.95 -0.64
C LEU A 49 -4.47 13.20 -0.81
N GLY A 50 -5.19 13.51 0.29
CA GLY A 50 -6.65 13.57 0.32
C GLY A 50 -7.33 12.20 0.16
N ARG A 51 -6.57 11.09 0.28
CA ARG A 51 -7.05 9.70 0.20
C ARG A 51 -5.99 8.76 0.73
N ALA A 52 -6.38 7.57 1.15
CA ALA A 52 -5.41 6.53 1.47
C ALA A 52 -4.43 6.26 0.31
N PHE A 53 -3.17 6.02 0.64
CA PHE A 53 -2.19 5.59 -0.36
C PHE A 53 -2.58 4.21 -0.89
N ARG A 54 -2.42 4.01 -2.21
CA ARG A 54 -2.75 2.75 -2.89
C ARG A 54 -1.59 2.30 -3.77
N ALA A 55 -1.29 1.01 -3.70
CA ALA A 55 -0.38 0.35 -4.61
C ALA A 55 -1.18 -0.56 -5.56
N ARG A 56 -1.11 -0.27 -6.86
CA ARG A 56 -1.66 -1.15 -7.89
C ARG A 56 -0.68 -2.23 -8.24
N GLY A 57 -1.19 -3.41 -8.56
CA GLY A 57 -0.37 -4.52 -9.05
C GLY A 57 -1.17 -5.78 -9.30
N THR A 58 -0.45 -6.82 -9.66
CA THR A 58 -1.00 -8.15 -9.89
C THR A 58 -0.71 -9.08 -8.72
N VAL A 59 -1.70 -9.88 -8.33
CA VAL A 59 -1.52 -10.90 -7.30
C VAL A 59 -0.71 -12.07 -7.86
N THR A 60 0.42 -12.35 -7.25
CA THR A 60 1.33 -13.43 -7.66
C THR A 60 1.45 -14.51 -6.59
N ARG A 61 1.96 -15.67 -7.00
CA ARG A 61 2.26 -16.76 -6.07
C ARG A 61 3.52 -16.44 -5.28
N GLY A 62 3.38 -16.35 -3.97
CA GLY A 62 4.50 -16.27 -3.03
C GLY A 62 4.94 -17.63 -2.51
N GLN A 63 5.67 -17.64 -1.39
CA GLN A 63 6.17 -18.86 -0.74
C GLN A 63 5.06 -19.67 -0.04
N GLN A 64 3.82 -19.19 -0.02
CA GLN A 64 2.62 -19.83 0.56
C GLN A 64 2.75 -20.22 2.05
N ARG A 65 3.71 -19.66 2.78
CA ARG A 65 3.92 -19.96 4.22
C ARG A 65 2.70 -19.59 5.06
N GLY A 66 2.01 -18.49 4.74
CA GLY A 66 0.80 -18.08 5.43
C GLY A 66 -0.31 -19.13 5.36
N ARG A 67 -0.42 -19.87 4.26
CA ARG A 67 -1.41 -20.93 4.09
C ARG A 67 -1.20 -22.08 5.10
N THR A 68 0.06 -22.44 5.38
CA THR A 68 0.37 -23.55 6.32
C THR A 68 0.07 -23.19 7.77
N ILE A 69 -0.01 -21.89 8.09
CA ILE A 69 -0.31 -21.38 9.43
C ILE A 69 -1.74 -20.83 9.54
N GLY A 70 -2.62 -21.08 8.57
CA GLY A 70 -4.03 -20.68 8.61
C GLY A 70 -4.33 -19.24 8.16
N PHE A 71 -3.32 -18.48 7.73
CA PHE A 71 -3.46 -17.10 7.24
C PHE A 71 -2.93 -16.98 5.80
N PRO A 72 -3.69 -17.46 4.79
CA PRO A 72 -3.26 -17.34 3.39
C PRO A 72 -3.06 -15.88 3.00
N THR A 73 -1.98 -15.58 2.28
CA THR A 73 -1.64 -14.24 1.83
C THR A 73 -1.57 -14.15 0.31
N ALA A 74 -2.04 -13.02 -0.22
CA ALA A 74 -1.86 -12.59 -1.59
C ALA A 74 -0.56 -11.77 -1.68
N ASN A 75 0.37 -12.18 -2.53
CA ASN A 75 1.61 -11.43 -2.77
C ASN A 75 1.37 -10.44 -3.89
N LEU A 76 1.56 -9.15 -3.64
CA LEU A 76 1.45 -8.11 -4.64
C LEU A 76 2.75 -8.00 -5.42
N ALA A 77 2.68 -8.10 -6.76
CA ALA A 77 3.71 -7.61 -7.66
C ALA A 77 3.32 -6.17 -8.05
N PRO A 78 3.89 -5.15 -7.40
CA PRO A 78 3.44 -3.79 -7.60
C PRO A 78 3.90 -3.26 -8.96
N GLU A 79 3.03 -2.49 -9.63
CA GLU A 79 3.36 -1.70 -10.82
C GLU A 79 4.04 -0.39 -10.45
N THR A 80 3.94 0.00 -9.19
CA THR A 80 4.52 1.23 -8.64
C THR A 80 5.86 0.93 -7.96
N GLU A 81 6.82 1.84 -8.11
CA GLU A 81 8.14 1.74 -7.47
C GLU A 81 8.12 2.00 -5.95
N ILE A 82 6.97 2.40 -5.40
CA ILE A 82 6.84 2.85 -4.02
C ILE A 82 5.85 1.96 -3.28
N LEU A 83 6.33 1.38 -2.18
CA LEU A 83 5.53 0.77 -1.12
C LEU A 83 5.80 1.51 0.18
N PRO A 84 4.89 1.45 1.17
CA PRO A 84 5.19 1.91 2.52
C PRO A 84 6.39 1.19 3.12
N GLY A 85 7.06 1.82 4.07
CA GLY A 85 8.16 1.20 4.81
C GLY A 85 7.75 -0.09 5.52
N PRO A 86 8.72 -0.88 6.03
CA PRO A 86 8.44 -2.16 6.68
C PRO A 86 7.49 -2.02 7.87
N GLY A 87 6.48 -2.89 7.92
CA GLY A 87 5.45 -2.87 8.97
C GLY A 87 4.22 -3.67 8.59
N VAL A 88 3.24 -3.68 9.48
CA VAL A 88 1.93 -4.29 9.31
C VAL A 88 0.89 -3.19 9.24
N TYR A 89 0.06 -3.24 8.22
CA TYR A 89 -0.91 -2.22 7.86
C TYR A 89 -2.30 -2.81 7.71
N PHE A 90 -3.33 -1.99 7.90
CA PHE A 90 -4.70 -2.33 7.54
C PHE A 90 -5.18 -1.49 6.36
N GLY A 91 -6.17 -1.98 5.64
CA GLY A 91 -6.80 -1.32 4.51
C GLY A 91 -7.67 -2.27 3.71
N HIS A 92 -7.83 -1.99 2.43
CA HIS A 92 -8.64 -2.78 1.52
C HIS A 92 -7.86 -3.24 0.29
N LEU A 93 -8.17 -4.43 -0.17
CA LEU A 93 -7.80 -4.92 -1.49
C LEU A 93 -9.02 -4.76 -2.39
N VAL A 94 -8.89 -3.92 -3.41
CA VAL A 94 -9.93 -3.72 -4.42
C VAL A 94 -9.59 -4.55 -5.65
N ARG A 95 -10.38 -5.57 -5.91
CA ARG A 95 -10.27 -6.34 -7.15
C ARG A 95 -10.82 -5.54 -8.31
N LEU A 96 -10.00 -5.34 -9.34
CA LEU A 96 -10.40 -4.64 -10.55
C LEU A 96 -11.00 -5.64 -11.52
N GLY A 97 -12.31 -5.52 -11.77
CA GLY A 97 -12.98 -6.34 -12.76
C GLY A 97 -12.60 -5.94 -14.17
N SER A 98 -12.56 -6.89 -15.10
CA SER A 98 -12.35 -6.66 -16.52
C SER A 98 -13.68 -6.48 -17.24
N GLY A 99 -13.77 -5.54 -18.21
CA GLY A 99 -14.94 -5.37 -19.06
C GLY A 99 -15.59 -3.99 -18.99
N PRO A 100 -16.69 -3.76 -19.75
CA PRO A 100 -17.33 -2.45 -19.90
C PRO A 100 -18.04 -1.95 -18.62
N ASN A 101 -18.34 -2.83 -17.66
CA ASN A 101 -18.87 -2.50 -16.33
C ASN A 101 -18.08 -3.26 -15.26
N PRO A 102 -16.85 -2.81 -14.92
CA PRO A 102 -16.02 -3.51 -13.96
C PRO A 102 -16.69 -3.47 -12.58
N THR A 103 -16.97 -4.64 -12.02
CA THR A 103 -17.34 -4.75 -10.61
C THR A 103 -16.11 -4.47 -9.75
N ARG A 104 -16.27 -3.63 -8.75
CA ARG A 104 -15.26 -3.41 -7.69
C ARG A 104 -15.66 -4.22 -6.48
N GLU A 105 -14.88 -5.23 -6.17
CA GLU A 105 -14.99 -5.98 -4.93
C GLU A 105 -13.94 -5.43 -3.97
N GLU A 106 -14.38 -4.87 -2.87
CA GLU A 106 -13.53 -4.29 -1.84
C GLU A 106 -13.47 -5.24 -0.64
N LEU A 107 -12.28 -5.72 -0.33
CA LEU A 107 -12.04 -6.77 0.65
C LEU A 107 -11.13 -6.23 1.75
N PRO A 108 -11.49 -6.33 3.04
CA PRO A 108 -10.64 -5.89 4.13
C PRO A 108 -9.38 -6.75 4.23
N VAL A 109 -8.23 -6.11 4.51
CA VAL A 109 -6.93 -6.80 4.57
C VAL A 109 -6.07 -6.36 5.72
N VAL A 110 -5.20 -7.28 6.15
CA VAL A 110 -3.98 -6.98 6.89
C VAL A 110 -2.79 -7.25 5.97
N THR A 111 -1.96 -6.24 5.77
CA THR A 111 -0.83 -6.30 4.84
C THR A 111 0.49 -6.21 5.60
N ASN A 112 1.34 -7.20 5.45
CA ASN A 112 2.74 -7.12 5.86
C ASN A 112 3.59 -6.58 4.71
N VAL A 113 4.32 -5.49 4.97
CA VAL A 113 5.35 -4.96 4.07
C VAL A 113 6.69 -5.25 4.71
N GLY A 114 7.55 -5.96 4.00
CA GLY A 114 8.85 -6.37 4.51
C GLY A 114 9.87 -6.58 3.41
N TYR A 115 11.13 -6.79 3.80
CA TYR A 115 12.20 -7.04 2.85
C TYR A 115 12.32 -8.51 2.52
N ARG A 116 12.41 -8.81 1.22
CA ARG A 116 12.78 -10.15 0.74
C ARG A 116 14.22 -10.13 0.24
N PRO A 117 15.09 -11.06 0.69
CA PRO A 117 16.42 -11.21 0.08
C PRO A 117 16.28 -11.58 -1.40
N THR A 118 16.90 -10.83 -2.29
CA THR A 118 16.99 -11.14 -3.72
C THR A 118 18.40 -11.54 -4.09
N PHE A 119 18.56 -12.36 -5.16
CA PHE A 119 19.86 -12.76 -5.70
C PHE A 119 20.64 -11.64 -6.38
N ARG A 120 20.03 -10.46 -6.55
CA ARG A 120 20.65 -9.26 -7.12
C ARG A 120 20.79 -8.23 -6.02
N ASP A 121 21.90 -8.20 -5.33
CA ASP A 121 22.40 -7.18 -4.37
C ASP A 121 21.40 -6.17 -3.74
N GLY A 122 20.11 -6.45 -3.78
CA GLY A 122 18.98 -5.63 -3.35
C GLY A 122 18.08 -6.35 -2.36
N ARG A 123 17.50 -5.58 -1.44
CA ARG A 123 16.37 -5.99 -0.61
C ARG A 123 15.13 -5.36 -1.22
N ASP A 124 14.34 -6.15 -1.95
CA ASP A 124 13.08 -5.64 -2.48
C ASP A 124 12.01 -5.65 -1.39
N LEU A 125 11.31 -4.54 -1.25
CA LEU A 125 10.10 -4.49 -0.45
C LEU A 125 9.01 -5.31 -1.15
N VAL A 126 8.36 -6.17 -0.38
CA VAL A 126 7.22 -6.97 -0.83
C VAL A 126 6.03 -6.70 0.06
N ALA A 127 4.84 -6.68 -0.52
CA ALA A 127 3.58 -6.59 0.21
C ALA A 127 2.85 -7.93 0.14
N GLU A 128 2.56 -8.50 1.30
CA GLU A 128 1.82 -9.74 1.48
C GLU A 128 0.51 -9.43 2.23
N ALA A 129 -0.62 -9.46 1.52
CA ALA A 129 -1.92 -9.13 2.06
C ALA A 129 -2.70 -10.38 2.46
N HIS A 130 -3.09 -10.49 3.73
CA HIS A 130 -4.07 -11.45 4.21
C HIS A 130 -5.45 -10.83 4.08
N VAL A 131 -6.31 -11.43 3.24
CA VAL A 131 -7.69 -10.97 3.05
C VAL A 131 -8.56 -11.57 4.13
N ILE A 132 -9.21 -10.71 4.91
CA ILE A 132 -10.00 -11.10 6.08
C ILE A 132 -11.31 -11.75 5.61
N ASP A 133 -11.67 -12.91 6.17
CA ASP A 133 -12.90 -13.66 5.88
C ASP A 133 -13.10 -14.04 4.40
N PHE A 134 -12.04 -14.09 3.65
CA PHE A 134 -12.10 -14.43 2.24
C PHE A 134 -11.64 -15.87 1.98
N SER A 135 -12.44 -16.60 1.22
CA SER A 135 -12.10 -17.92 0.70
C SER A 135 -12.27 -17.93 -0.82
N GLY A 136 -11.19 -17.64 -1.53
CA GLY A 136 -11.23 -17.58 -2.99
C GLY A 136 -9.83 -17.55 -3.58
N ASP A 137 -9.74 -17.54 -4.92
CA ASP A 137 -8.49 -17.39 -5.64
C ASP A 137 -8.37 -15.98 -6.21
N LEU A 138 -7.27 -15.31 -5.87
CA LEU A 138 -6.92 -13.97 -6.34
C LEU A 138 -5.73 -14.00 -7.31
N TYR A 139 -5.14 -15.16 -7.59
CA TYR A 139 -3.95 -15.23 -8.45
C TYR A 139 -4.23 -14.71 -9.86
N GLY A 140 -3.34 -13.83 -10.34
CA GLY A 140 -3.45 -13.16 -11.63
C GLY A 140 -4.46 -12.01 -11.65
N ALA A 141 -5.16 -11.74 -10.55
CA ALA A 141 -6.05 -10.59 -10.48
C ALA A 141 -5.25 -9.27 -10.41
N GLU A 142 -5.71 -8.28 -11.16
CA GLU A 142 -5.28 -6.89 -10.97
C GLU A 142 -6.01 -6.30 -9.78
N VAL A 143 -5.26 -5.68 -8.87
CA VAL A 143 -5.80 -5.15 -7.62
C VAL A 143 -5.20 -3.77 -7.28
N ASP A 144 -5.99 -2.96 -6.60
CA ASP A 144 -5.52 -1.79 -5.86
C ASP A 144 -5.49 -2.16 -4.37
N LEU A 145 -4.31 -2.13 -3.75
CA LEU A 145 -4.12 -2.37 -2.32
C LEU A 145 -3.99 -1.04 -1.59
N SER A 146 -4.94 -0.69 -0.72
CA SER A 146 -4.88 0.52 0.10
C SER A 146 -4.13 0.28 1.41
N PHE A 147 -3.47 1.36 1.88
CA PHE A 147 -2.80 1.43 3.18
C PHE A 147 -3.47 2.57 3.96
N GLU A 148 -4.41 2.22 4.82
CA GLU A 148 -5.25 3.18 5.53
C GLU A 148 -4.69 3.54 6.90
N GLY A 149 -3.95 2.60 7.50
CA GLY A 149 -3.21 2.88 8.71
C GLY A 149 -2.21 1.79 9.05
N ARG A 150 -1.26 2.14 9.92
CA ARG A 150 -0.23 1.25 10.42
C ARG A 150 -0.66 0.64 11.73
N LEU A 151 -0.65 -0.71 11.82
CA LEU A 151 -0.92 -1.43 13.07
C LEU A 151 0.33 -1.51 13.95
N ARG A 152 1.49 -1.83 13.35
CA ARG A 152 2.77 -1.99 14.07
C ARG A 152 3.97 -2.07 13.13
N GLY A 153 5.16 -2.06 13.68
CA GLY A 153 6.39 -2.41 12.97
C GLY A 153 6.55 -3.92 12.74
N GLU A 154 7.63 -4.30 12.03
CA GLU A 154 8.01 -5.71 11.92
C GLU A 154 8.52 -6.24 13.26
N GLU A 155 8.17 -7.49 13.57
CA GLU A 155 8.60 -8.20 14.77
C GLU A 155 9.12 -9.59 14.42
N ARG A 156 10.03 -10.09 15.25
CA ARG A 156 10.51 -11.48 15.18
C ARG A 156 9.80 -12.30 16.23
N PHE A 157 9.33 -13.48 15.84
CA PHE A 157 8.61 -14.38 16.73
C PHE A 157 9.46 -15.60 17.08
N ALA A 158 9.40 -16.00 18.34
CA ALA A 158 10.15 -17.15 18.85
C ALA A 158 9.57 -18.51 18.38
N SER A 159 8.28 -18.53 17.99
CA SER A 159 7.61 -19.74 17.50
C SER A 159 6.51 -19.41 16.49
N VAL A 160 6.03 -20.42 15.79
CA VAL A 160 4.92 -20.33 14.83
C VAL A 160 3.62 -19.94 15.55
N GLU A 161 3.40 -20.49 16.74
CA GLU A 161 2.22 -20.21 17.57
C GLU A 161 2.19 -18.74 17.99
N ALA A 162 3.34 -18.17 18.36
CA ALA A 162 3.46 -16.75 18.70
C ALA A 162 3.15 -15.86 17.49
N LEU A 163 3.63 -16.23 16.30
CA LEU A 163 3.30 -15.55 15.05
C LEU A 163 1.80 -15.63 14.74
N GLN A 164 1.18 -16.83 14.84
CA GLN A 164 -0.25 -17.01 14.61
C GLN A 164 -1.09 -16.15 15.57
N ALA A 165 -0.74 -16.16 16.86
CA ALA A 165 -1.43 -15.35 17.86
C ALA A 165 -1.31 -13.85 17.57
N GLN A 166 -0.16 -13.39 17.05
CA GLN A 166 0.00 -11.99 16.68
C GLN A 166 -0.82 -11.64 15.43
N ILE A 167 -0.80 -12.48 14.38
CA ILE A 167 -1.61 -12.23 13.17
C ILE A 167 -3.10 -12.17 13.53
N ALA A 168 -3.58 -13.03 14.43
CA ALA A 168 -4.98 -12.98 14.89
C ALA A 168 -5.30 -11.64 15.57
N ARG A 169 -4.40 -11.11 16.41
CA ARG A 169 -4.56 -9.79 17.03
C ARG A 169 -4.56 -8.66 15.98
N ASP A 170 -3.67 -8.73 15.00
CA ASP A 170 -3.58 -7.76 13.90
C ASP A 170 -4.89 -7.74 13.08
N VAL A 171 -5.48 -8.91 12.81
CA VAL A 171 -6.78 -9.04 12.12
C VAL A 171 -7.91 -8.40 12.93
N GLU A 172 -7.98 -8.67 14.22
CA GLU A 172 -9.01 -8.07 15.08
C GLU A 172 -8.85 -6.54 15.20
N ALA A 173 -7.60 -6.07 15.32
CA ALA A 173 -7.33 -4.64 15.32
C ALA A 173 -7.72 -3.96 14.00
N ALA A 174 -7.44 -4.62 12.86
CA ALA A 174 -7.84 -4.14 11.54
C ALA A 174 -9.37 -4.05 11.41
N ARG A 175 -10.12 -5.09 11.88
CA ARG A 175 -11.58 -5.07 11.87
C ARG A 175 -12.14 -3.87 12.65
N GLY A 176 -11.60 -3.62 13.84
CA GLY A 176 -12.01 -2.47 14.66
C GLY A 176 -11.81 -1.14 13.95
N ARG A 177 -10.62 -0.96 13.35
CA ARG A 177 -10.25 0.29 12.66
C ARG A 177 -10.99 0.51 11.33
N LEU A 178 -11.39 -0.55 10.64
CA LEU A 178 -12.14 -0.47 9.37
C LEU A 178 -13.66 -0.32 9.58
N ALA A 179 -14.15 -0.50 10.81
CA ALA A 179 -15.56 -0.30 11.17
C ALA A 179 -15.86 1.13 11.68
N GLU A 180 -14.85 1.95 11.92
CA GLU A 180 -14.94 3.37 12.31
C GLU A 180 -15.24 4.28 11.11
#